data_4653430664bc051b3f32ffb595c29c05
#
_entry.id   4653430664bc051b3f32ffb595c29c05
#
_cell.length_a   1.000
_cell.length_b   1.000
_cell.length_c   1.000
_cell.angle_alpha   90.00
_cell.angle_beta   90.00
_cell.angle_gamma   90.00
#
_symmetry.space_group_name_H-M   'P 1'
#
loop_
_entity.id
_entity.type
_entity.pdbx_description
1 polymer ?
#
loop_
_entity_poly.entity_id
_entity_poly.type
_entity_poly.pdbx_seq_one_letter_code
_entity_poly.pdbx_strand_id
1 'polypeptide(L)'
;VGQTMSRAFDSLNLSGRGVRIGVLDAGFGGFRTDRWTRGLHVAAWRDFTGGDETAFIDDATDHGTRVCTNLGGRSGDTIRGLAWGAEYYLAKTDRAEVEPRAEERQLIRGIEWLLAHDVDVISSSLGYTTFDDFSGYTPAMLDGRTSTLSRYLDSLLTARPGLVFVQSAGNAGDQAWRHVSFPADVPQVLTVRSCDSGGHYRTRP
;
A
#
# COMPACT_ATOMS: atom_id res chain seq x y z
N VAL A 1 7.15 -7.24 -16.84
CA VAL A 1 6.07 -8.02 -17.49
C VAL A 1 6.33 -9.53 -17.38
N GLY A 2 7.57 -10.01 -17.55
CA GLY A 2 7.88 -11.43 -17.39
C GLY A 2 7.77 -11.96 -15.95
N GLN A 3 8.03 -11.14 -14.95
CA GLN A 3 7.98 -11.53 -13.53
C GLN A 3 6.56 -11.68 -12.98
N THR A 4 5.60 -10.94 -13.52
CA THR A 4 4.22 -10.91 -13.03
C THR A 4 3.29 -11.92 -13.70
N MET A 5 3.82 -12.83 -14.51
CA MET A 5 2.99 -13.80 -15.26
C MET A 5 1.84 -13.17 -16.06
N SER A 6 1.97 -11.90 -16.49
CA SER A 6 0.91 -11.12 -17.14
C SER A 6 0.26 -11.85 -18.32
N ARG A 7 1.03 -12.61 -19.11
CA ARG A 7 0.50 -13.40 -20.21
C ARG A 7 -0.49 -14.49 -19.76
N ALA A 8 -0.26 -15.10 -18.60
CA ALA A 8 -1.20 -16.07 -18.04
C ALA A 8 -2.51 -15.39 -17.59
N PHE A 9 -2.42 -14.21 -16.97
CA PHE A 9 -3.60 -13.43 -16.59
C PHE A 9 -4.41 -12.99 -17.82
N ASP A 10 -3.72 -12.53 -18.88
CA ASP A 10 -4.38 -12.15 -20.14
C ASP A 10 -5.07 -13.36 -20.79
N SER A 11 -4.42 -14.53 -20.85
CA SER A 11 -4.99 -15.75 -21.45
C SER A 11 -6.21 -16.27 -20.67
N LEU A 12 -6.27 -16.00 -19.36
CA LEU A 12 -7.40 -16.36 -18.50
C LEU A 12 -8.43 -15.24 -18.37
N ASN A 13 -8.24 -14.10 -19.08
CA ASN A 13 -9.07 -12.90 -19.00
C ASN A 13 -9.24 -12.38 -17.54
N LEU A 14 -8.20 -12.48 -16.73
CA LEU A 14 -8.20 -12.01 -15.36
C LEU A 14 -7.77 -10.54 -15.32
N SER A 15 -8.64 -9.68 -14.81
CA SER A 15 -8.42 -8.23 -14.75
C SER A 15 -8.65 -7.62 -13.37
N GLY A 16 -8.98 -8.45 -12.39
CA GLY A 16 -9.44 -7.98 -11.07
C GLY A 16 -10.92 -7.54 -11.05
N ARG A 17 -11.69 -7.79 -12.12
CA ARG A 17 -13.12 -7.45 -12.12
C ARG A 17 -13.85 -8.13 -10.96
N GLY A 18 -14.63 -7.33 -10.20
CA GLY A 18 -15.37 -7.79 -9.02
C GLY A 18 -14.53 -7.82 -7.75
N VAL A 19 -13.26 -7.39 -7.80
CA VAL A 19 -12.38 -7.25 -6.64
C VAL A 19 -12.33 -5.78 -6.23
N ARG A 20 -12.47 -5.50 -4.93
CA ARG A 20 -12.30 -4.18 -4.32
C ARG A 20 -10.92 -4.08 -3.69
N ILE A 21 -10.13 -3.10 -4.13
CA ILE A 21 -8.75 -2.89 -3.69
C ILE A 21 -8.66 -1.57 -2.93
N GLY A 22 -8.31 -1.64 -1.65
CA GLY A 22 -7.92 -0.50 -0.85
C GLY A 22 -6.43 -0.19 -1.03
N VAL A 23 -6.07 1.07 -1.20
CA VAL A 23 -4.68 1.52 -1.28
C VAL A 23 -4.42 2.54 -0.18
N LEU A 24 -3.44 2.25 0.69
CA LEU A 24 -2.94 3.12 1.74
C LEU A 24 -1.60 3.69 1.30
N ASP A 25 -1.50 5.03 1.23
CA ASP A 25 -0.30 5.70 0.71
C ASP A 25 -0.17 7.13 1.25
N ALA A 26 1.00 7.75 1.01
CA ALA A 26 1.30 9.12 1.43
C ALA A 26 0.72 10.19 0.49
N GLY A 27 0.24 9.84 -0.70
CA GLY A 27 -0.37 10.79 -1.62
C GLY A 27 -0.63 10.25 -3.02
N PHE A 28 -1.55 10.88 -3.72
CA PHE A 28 -2.04 10.47 -5.04
C PHE A 28 -1.99 11.61 -6.07
N GLY A 29 -0.98 12.47 -5.98
CA GLY A 29 -0.79 13.59 -6.90
C GLY A 29 -0.83 13.17 -8.37
N GLY A 30 -1.51 13.95 -9.20
CA GLY A 30 -1.63 13.70 -10.63
C GLY A 30 -2.45 12.48 -11.04
N PHE A 31 -3.06 11.74 -10.11
CA PHE A 31 -3.77 10.47 -10.40
C PHE A 31 -4.80 10.59 -11.54
N ARG A 32 -5.58 11.67 -11.55
CA ARG A 32 -6.65 11.88 -12.53
C ARG A 32 -6.15 12.34 -13.90
N THR A 33 -4.93 12.85 -13.99
CA THR A 33 -4.31 13.36 -15.22
C THR A 33 -3.30 12.38 -15.81
N ASP A 34 -2.75 11.49 -15.00
CA ASP A 34 -1.80 10.49 -15.46
C ASP A 34 -2.46 9.48 -16.40
N ARG A 35 -1.78 9.19 -17.51
CA ARG A 35 -2.33 8.35 -18.58
C ARG A 35 -2.62 6.91 -18.17
N TRP A 36 -1.95 6.41 -17.11
CA TRP A 36 -2.09 5.04 -16.66
C TRP A 36 -3.20 4.86 -15.64
N THR A 37 -3.43 5.88 -14.79
CA THR A 37 -4.37 5.79 -13.67
C THR A 37 -5.71 6.47 -13.93
N ARG A 38 -5.76 7.48 -14.82
CA ARG A 38 -6.99 8.23 -15.11
C ARG A 38 -8.20 7.39 -15.54
N GLY A 39 -7.96 6.18 -16.05
CA GLY A 39 -9.01 5.23 -16.48
C GLY A 39 -9.37 4.19 -15.42
N LEU A 40 -8.74 4.18 -14.27
CA LEU A 40 -9.07 3.25 -13.18
C LEU A 40 -10.38 3.65 -12.52
N HIS A 41 -11.17 2.66 -12.16
CA HIS A 41 -12.41 2.85 -11.43
C HIS A 41 -12.13 3.11 -9.95
N VAL A 42 -12.10 4.37 -9.54
CA VAL A 42 -11.99 4.79 -8.14
C VAL A 42 -13.38 5.07 -7.60
N ALA A 43 -13.86 4.21 -6.69
CA ALA A 43 -15.18 4.32 -6.09
C ALA A 43 -15.23 5.39 -4.99
N ALA A 44 -14.17 5.48 -4.18
CA ALA A 44 -14.06 6.48 -3.13
C ALA A 44 -12.60 6.78 -2.79
N TRP A 45 -12.37 7.94 -2.17
CA TRP A 45 -11.07 8.35 -1.64
C TRP A 45 -11.24 9.17 -0.37
N ARG A 46 -10.22 9.19 0.50
CA ARG A 46 -10.22 9.99 1.72
C ARG A 46 -8.79 10.35 2.16
N ASP A 47 -8.64 11.59 2.66
CA ASP A 47 -7.44 12.08 3.32
C ASP A 47 -7.63 12.04 4.84
N PHE A 48 -6.75 11.29 5.55
CA PHE A 48 -6.73 11.16 7.01
C PHE A 48 -5.66 12.04 7.66
N THR A 49 -4.87 12.77 6.87
CA THR A 49 -3.77 13.61 7.36
C THR A 49 -4.23 15.02 7.77
N GLY A 50 -5.53 15.29 7.67
CA GLY A 50 -6.12 16.60 7.99
C GLY A 50 -6.07 17.59 6.82
N GLY A 51 -5.72 17.13 5.62
CA GLY A 51 -5.89 17.86 4.38
C GLY A 51 -7.35 17.92 3.94
N ASP A 52 -7.62 18.75 2.98
CA ASP A 52 -8.90 18.80 2.32
C ASP A 52 -8.96 17.69 1.24
N GLU A 53 -10.15 17.22 0.87
CA GLU A 53 -10.34 16.17 -0.14
C GLU A 53 -9.83 16.58 -1.53
N THR A 54 -9.62 17.87 -1.77
CA THR A 54 -9.02 18.41 -2.99
C THR A 54 -7.52 18.19 -3.07
N ALA A 55 -6.82 18.02 -1.94
CA ALA A 55 -5.40 17.68 -1.88
C ALA A 55 -5.05 16.37 -2.59
N PHE A 56 -6.04 15.54 -2.87
CA PHE A 56 -5.91 14.34 -3.69
C PHE A 56 -5.45 14.62 -5.14
N ILE A 57 -5.83 15.78 -5.69
CA ILE A 57 -5.51 16.15 -7.07
C ILE A 57 -4.22 16.98 -7.13
N ASP A 58 -4.01 17.84 -6.14
CA ASP A 58 -2.91 18.81 -6.07
C ASP A 58 -1.80 18.37 -5.09
N ASP A 59 -1.81 17.10 -4.69
CA ASP A 59 -0.83 16.53 -3.79
C ASP A 59 0.58 16.55 -4.43
N ALA A 60 1.56 17.14 -3.74
CA ALA A 60 2.94 17.15 -4.17
C ALA A 60 3.56 15.75 -4.31
N THR A 61 2.96 14.75 -3.63
CA THR A 61 3.42 13.36 -3.64
C THR A 61 2.60 12.51 -4.60
N ASP A 62 3.27 11.96 -5.62
CA ASP A 62 2.68 11.07 -6.63
C ASP A 62 2.91 9.57 -6.32
N HIS A 63 3.42 9.22 -5.15
CA HIS A 63 3.82 7.85 -4.81
C HIS A 63 2.66 6.86 -4.95
N GLY A 64 1.50 7.14 -4.37
CA GLY A 64 0.31 6.30 -4.51
C GLY A 64 -0.20 6.20 -5.95
N THR A 65 -0.02 7.23 -6.77
CA THR A 65 -0.31 7.19 -8.20
C THR A 65 0.58 6.17 -8.92
N ARG A 66 1.88 6.12 -8.59
CA ARG A 66 2.80 5.11 -9.12
C ARG A 66 2.46 3.71 -8.64
N VAL A 67 2.08 3.56 -7.38
CA VAL A 67 1.59 2.28 -6.85
C VAL A 67 0.37 1.82 -7.63
N CYS A 68 -0.64 2.65 -7.82
CA CYS A 68 -1.83 2.33 -8.60
C CYS A 68 -1.51 2.05 -10.08
N THR A 69 -0.49 2.70 -10.66
CA THR A 69 0.02 2.35 -12.00
C THR A 69 0.52 0.90 -12.06
N ASN A 70 1.21 0.44 -11.03
CA ASN A 70 1.70 -0.94 -10.98
C ASN A 70 0.59 -1.95 -10.68
N LEU A 71 -0.44 -1.56 -9.91
CA LEU A 71 -1.57 -2.43 -9.58
C LEU A 71 -2.50 -2.63 -10.78
N GLY A 72 -2.92 -1.55 -11.43
CA GLY A 72 -3.96 -1.59 -12.46
C GLY A 72 -3.74 -0.67 -13.65
N GLY A 73 -2.57 -0.05 -13.79
CA GLY A 73 -2.31 0.94 -14.83
C GLY A 73 -2.56 0.40 -16.23
N ARG A 74 -3.39 1.13 -17.00
CA ARG A 74 -3.71 0.83 -18.39
C ARG A 74 -3.78 2.12 -19.21
N SER A 75 -3.22 2.07 -20.42
CA SER A 75 -3.31 3.17 -21.38
C SER A 75 -3.53 2.61 -22.79
N GLY A 76 -4.76 2.78 -23.32
CA GLY A 76 -5.17 2.09 -24.54
C GLY A 76 -5.06 0.58 -24.37
N ASP A 77 -4.35 -0.08 -25.29
CA ASP A 77 -4.10 -1.53 -25.25
C ASP A 77 -2.86 -1.91 -24.44
N THR A 78 -2.14 -0.94 -23.89
CA THR A 78 -0.97 -1.21 -23.05
C THR A 78 -1.38 -1.37 -21.59
N ILE A 79 -1.11 -2.55 -21.02
CA ILE A 79 -1.39 -2.92 -19.65
C ILE A 79 -0.07 -2.90 -18.86
N ARG A 80 -0.04 -2.20 -17.73
CA ARG A 80 1.07 -2.22 -16.78
C ARG A 80 0.74 -3.00 -15.52
N GLY A 81 -0.47 -2.79 -14.98
CA GLY A 81 -0.95 -3.49 -13.80
C GLY A 81 -1.99 -4.55 -14.15
N LEU A 82 -2.05 -5.63 -13.39
CA LEU A 82 -2.92 -6.77 -13.66
C LEU A 82 -4.37 -6.55 -13.23
N ALA A 83 -4.61 -5.66 -12.26
CA ALA A 83 -5.92 -5.40 -11.67
C ALA A 83 -6.62 -4.17 -12.28
N TRP A 84 -6.49 -3.95 -13.60
CA TRP A 84 -7.05 -2.78 -14.29
C TRP A 84 -8.59 -2.75 -14.31
N GLY A 85 -9.25 -3.85 -14.03
CA GLY A 85 -10.71 -3.98 -13.96
C GLY A 85 -11.25 -4.01 -12.52
N ALA A 86 -10.39 -3.87 -11.51
CA ALA A 86 -10.79 -3.79 -10.12
C ALA A 86 -11.42 -2.43 -9.77
N GLU A 87 -12.10 -2.39 -8.63
CA GLU A 87 -12.62 -1.17 -8.02
C GLU A 87 -11.66 -0.69 -6.93
N TYR A 88 -11.27 0.59 -6.98
CA TYR A 88 -10.24 1.15 -6.10
C TYR A 88 -10.83 2.09 -5.05
N TYR A 89 -10.31 1.98 -3.82
CA TYR A 89 -10.56 2.84 -2.68
C TYR A 89 -9.23 3.39 -2.19
N LEU A 90 -9.05 4.72 -2.22
CA LEU A 90 -7.75 5.33 -1.97
C LEU A 90 -7.77 6.12 -0.65
N ALA A 91 -6.86 5.78 0.25
CA ALA A 91 -6.73 6.42 1.56
C ALA A 91 -5.32 7.01 1.72
N LYS A 92 -5.25 8.33 1.84
CA LYS A 92 -4.02 9.02 2.21
C LYS A 92 -3.92 9.04 3.74
N THR A 93 -2.90 8.40 4.28
CA THR A 93 -2.71 8.24 5.73
C THR A 93 -1.41 8.81 6.26
N ASP A 94 -0.48 9.14 5.37
CA ASP A 94 0.84 9.65 5.72
C ASP A 94 1.13 10.97 5.01
N ARG A 95 2.11 11.72 5.54
CA ARG A 95 2.70 12.90 4.94
C ARG A 95 4.14 12.60 4.53
N ALA A 96 4.51 12.90 3.30
CA ALA A 96 5.85 12.60 2.79
C ALA A 96 6.99 13.38 3.49
N GLU A 97 6.67 14.48 4.17
CA GLU A 97 7.67 15.43 4.70
C GLU A 97 7.99 15.23 6.19
N VAL A 98 7.12 14.58 6.94
CA VAL A 98 7.24 14.37 8.39
C VAL A 98 6.70 13.00 8.76
N GLU A 99 7.27 12.37 9.75
CA GLU A 99 6.90 11.03 10.20
C GLU A 99 6.54 11.01 11.70
N PRO A 100 5.44 11.69 12.11
CA PRO A 100 5.01 11.70 13.49
C PRO A 100 4.33 10.35 13.84
N ARG A 101 4.46 9.90 15.08
CA ARG A 101 3.77 8.69 15.58
C ARG A 101 2.24 8.72 15.39
N ALA A 102 1.67 9.90 15.20
CA ALA A 102 0.24 10.06 14.88
C ALA A 102 -0.18 9.32 13.60
N GLU A 103 0.76 9.06 12.67
CA GLU A 103 0.50 8.34 11.42
C GLU A 103 0.08 6.89 11.63
N GLU A 104 0.56 6.22 12.68
CA GLU A 104 0.02 4.89 13.04
C GLU A 104 -1.50 4.91 13.24
N ARG A 105 -2.02 5.98 13.89
CA ARG A 105 -3.47 6.13 14.10
C ARG A 105 -4.20 6.51 12.82
N GLN A 106 -3.56 7.30 11.97
CA GLN A 106 -4.12 7.66 10.65
C GLN A 106 -4.21 6.43 9.76
N LEU A 107 -3.18 5.59 9.76
CA LEU A 107 -3.18 4.32 9.05
C LEU A 107 -4.30 3.39 9.53
N ILE A 108 -4.47 3.21 10.84
CA ILE A 108 -5.57 2.41 11.42
C ILE A 108 -6.93 2.97 10.96
N ARG A 109 -7.14 4.28 11.03
CA ARG A 109 -8.39 4.90 10.56
C ARG A 109 -8.62 4.70 9.06
N GLY A 110 -7.54 4.76 8.26
CA GLY A 110 -7.59 4.42 6.83
C GLY A 110 -8.01 2.98 6.60
N ILE A 111 -7.44 2.03 7.34
CA ILE A 111 -7.82 0.62 7.29
C ILE A 111 -9.30 0.43 7.66
N GLU A 112 -9.75 1.01 8.77
CA GLU A 112 -11.15 0.92 9.21
C GLU A 112 -12.12 1.48 8.16
N TRP A 113 -11.75 2.60 7.51
CA TRP A 113 -12.54 3.17 6.44
C TRP A 113 -12.59 2.26 5.21
N LEU A 114 -11.49 1.63 4.83
CA LEU A 114 -11.46 0.63 3.75
C LEU A 114 -12.34 -0.58 4.07
N LEU A 115 -12.29 -1.05 5.31
CA LEU A 115 -13.14 -2.17 5.78
C LEU A 115 -14.64 -1.84 5.75
N ALA A 116 -15.00 -0.58 5.99
CA ALA A 116 -16.39 -0.12 5.87
C ALA A 116 -16.89 -0.10 4.40
N HIS A 117 -15.99 -0.19 3.43
CA HIS A 117 -16.30 -0.34 2.00
C HIS A 117 -16.17 -1.78 1.51
N ASP A 118 -16.02 -2.75 2.42
CA ASP A 118 -15.92 -4.18 2.10
C ASP A 118 -14.82 -4.50 1.09
N VAL A 119 -13.63 -3.92 1.25
CA VAL A 119 -12.48 -4.23 0.37
C VAL A 119 -12.00 -5.66 0.59
N ASP A 120 -11.61 -6.33 -0.50
CA ASP A 120 -11.08 -7.70 -0.49
C ASP A 120 -9.57 -7.74 -0.26
N VAL A 121 -8.88 -6.71 -0.77
CA VAL A 121 -7.42 -6.59 -0.73
C VAL A 121 -7.05 -5.20 -0.24
N ILE A 122 -6.12 -5.10 0.70
CA ILE A 122 -5.49 -3.83 1.09
C ILE A 122 -4.02 -3.87 0.67
N SER A 123 -3.59 -2.87 -0.10
CA SER A 123 -2.20 -2.64 -0.47
C SER A 123 -1.67 -1.44 0.30
N SER A 124 -0.66 -1.69 1.15
CA SER A 124 0.02 -0.67 1.95
C SER A 124 1.48 -0.54 1.52
N SER A 125 1.84 0.61 1.00
CA SER A 125 3.21 0.96 0.62
C SER A 125 3.91 1.84 1.66
N LEU A 126 3.41 1.80 2.88
CA LEU A 126 3.87 2.55 4.05
C LEU A 126 4.59 1.62 5.02
N GLY A 127 5.44 2.18 5.89
CA GLY A 127 6.08 1.35 6.91
C GLY A 127 6.99 2.17 7.80
N TYR A 128 6.97 1.88 9.09
CA TYR A 128 7.61 2.68 10.13
C TYR A 128 8.80 1.94 10.74
N THR A 129 9.87 2.67 11.03
CA THR A 129 11.05 2.19 11.76
C THR A 129 11.28 3.04 12.99
N THR A 130 11.34 4.35 12.81
CA THR A 130 11.44 5.39 13.83
C THR A 130 10.49 6.50 13.46
N PHE A 131 10.18 7.38 14.40
CA PHE A 131 9.34 8.55 14.16
C PHE A 131 10.11 9.81 14.56
N ASP A 132 9.74 10.97 14.05
CA ASP A 132 10.36 12.25 14.39
C ASP A 132 10.13 12.63 15.86
N ASP A 133 8.99 12.23 16.42
CA ASP A 133 8.55 12.51 17.79
C ASP A 133 8.59 11.31 18.73
N PHE A 134 9.10 10.15 18.27
CA PHE A 134 9.15 8.93 19.05
C PHE A 134 10.27 8.00 18.59
N SER A 135 11.17 7.64 19.50
CA SER A 135 12.34 6.79 19.24
C SER A 135 12.30 5.43 19.96
N GLY A 136 11.10 4.98 20.37
CA GLY A 136 10.94 3.78 21.19
C GLY A 136 10.97 2.45 20.46
N TYR A 137 10.83 2.41 19.13
CA TYR A 137 10.87 1.18 18.37
C TYR A 137 12.31 0.71 18.12
N THR A 138 12.51 -0.60 18.25
CA THR A 138 13.77 -1.28 17.97
C THR A 138 13.52 -2.53 17.13
N PRO A 139 14.53 -3.06 16.42
CA PRO A 139 14.37 -4.31 15.66
C PRO A 139 13.96 -5.51 16.51
N ALA A 140 14.29 -5.53 17.81
CA ALA A 140 13.88 -6.59 18.72
C ALA A 140 12.36 -6.64 18.97
N MET A 141 11.62 -5.59 18.58
CA MET A 141 10.16 -5.50 18.71
C MET A 141 9.42 -6.00 17.46
N LEU A 142 10.15 -6.47 16.44
CA LEU A 142 9.58 -7.07 15.21
C LEU A 142 9.12 -8.51 15.49
N ASP A 143 8.07 -8.65 16.26
CA ASP A 143 7.51 -9.93 16.73
C ASP A 143 6.02 -10.12 16.33
N GLY A 144 5.49 -9.22 15.52
CA GLY A 144 4.10 -9.19 15.08
C GLY A 144 3.11 -8.75 16.17
N ARG A 145 3.57 -8.36 17.36
CA ARG A 145 2.72 -8.13 18.54
C ARG A 145 3.08 -6.92 19.39
N THR A 146 4.31 -6.46 19.35
CA THR A 146 4.76 -5.39 20.25
C THR A 146 4.32 -4.01 19.79
N SER A 147 4.40 -3.70 18.49
CA SER A 147 3.92 -2.41 18.00
C SER A 147 2.39 -2.30 18.07
N THR A 148 1.87 -1.10 18.22
CA THR A 148 0.41 -0.86 18.24
C THR A 148 -0.22 -1.32 16.93
N LEU A 149 0.44 -1.02 15.81
CA LEU A 149 -0.05 -1.34 14.48
C LEU A 149 0.01 -2.84 14.20
N SER A 150 1.10 -3.53 14.60
CA SER A 150 1.22 -4.98 14.43
C SER A 150 0.17 -5.73 15.24
N ARG A 151 -0.10 -5.34 16.49
CA ARG A 151 -1.19 -5.93 17.31
C ARG A 151 -2.56 -5.71 16.68
N TYR A 152 -2.80 -4.52 16.16
CA TYR A 152 -4.07 -4.21 15.50
C TYR A 152 -4.28 -5.13 14.29
N LEU A 153 -3.27 -5.24 13.41
CA LEU A 153 -3.36 -6.08 12.21
C LEU A 153 -3.42 -7.58 12.52
N ASP A 154 -2.66 -8.07 13.49
CA ASP A 154 -2.74 -9.48 13.93
C ASP A 154 -4.17 -9.83 14.37
N SER A 155 -4.79 -8.97 15.19
CA SER A 155 -6.17 -9.14 15.65
C SER A 155 -7.18 -9.04 14.50
N LEU A 156 -7.02 -8.06 13.63
CA LEU A 156 -7.90 -7.84 12.49
C LEU A 156 -7.88 -9.02 11.51
N LEU A 157 -6.70 -9.46 11.09
CA LEU A 157 -6.55 -10.52 10.10
C LEU A 157 -6.94 -11.89 10.68
N THR A 158 -6.74 -12.11 11.97
CA THR A 158 -7.28 -13.29 12.66
C THR A 158 -8.82 -13.31 12.63
N ALA A 159 -9.47 -12.18 12.84
CA ALA A 159 -10.93 -12.05 12.81
C ALA A 159 -11.51 -12.01 11.37
N ARG A 160 -10.71 -11.72 10.36
CA ARG A 160 -11.11 -11.59 8.95
C ARG A 160 -10.20 -12.38 8.01
N PRO A 161 -10.23 -13.72 8.03
CA PRO A 161 -9.31 -14.56 7.25
C PRO A 161 -9.50 -14.46 5.73
N GLY A 162 -10.57 -13.82 5.26
CA GLY A 162 -10.81 -13.55 3.84
C GLY A 162 -10.17 -12.26 3.33
N LEU A 163 -9.69 -11.37 4.22
CA LEU A 163 -9.02 -10.13 3.86
C LEU A 163 -7.56 -10.41 3.52
N VAL A 164 -7.12 -9.96 2.35
CA VAL A 164 -5.70 -10.01 1.97
C VAL A 164 -5.05 -8.66 2.27
N PHE A 165 -4.07 -8.64 3.16
CA PHE A 165 -3.27 -7.45 3.46
C PHE A 165 -1.86 -7.59 2.89
N VAL A 166 -1.52 -6.76 1.89
CA VAL A 166 -0.22 -6.73 1.24
C VAL A 166 0.56 -5.52 1.75
N GLN A 167 1.73 -5.78 2.31
CA GLN A 167 2.55 -4.79 3.00
C GLN A 167 3.93 -4.70 2.37
N SER A 168 4.41 -3.48 2.14
CA SER A 168 5.81 -3.27 1.80
C SER A 168 6.73 -3.73 2.94
N ALA A 169 7.82 -4.42 2.59
CA ALA A 169 8.87 -4.75 3.56
C ALA A 169 9.65 -3.53 4.06
N GLY A 170 9.45 -2.37 3.42
CA GLY A 170 10.18 -1.13 3.70
C GLY A 170 11.53 -1.05 2.96
N ASN A 171 12.19 0.10 3.11
CA ASN A 171 13.41 0.48 2.39
C ASN A 171 14.65 0.56 3.29
N ALA A 172 14.56 0.11 4.54
CA ALA A 172 15.61 0.28 5.56
C ALA A 172 16.65 -0.87 5.62
N GLY A 173 16.65 -1.75 4.62
CA GLY A 173 17.53 -2.93 4.59
C GLY A 173 19.02 -2.61 4.48
N ASP A 174 19.41 -1.50 3.88
CA ASP A 174 20.79 -0.99 3.75
C ASP A 174 21.11 0.14 4.74
N GLN A 175 20.16 0.50 5.61
CA GLN A 175 20.30 1.51 6.65
C GLN A 175 20.65 0.86 8.01
N ALA A 176 20.79 1.67 9.04
CA ALA A 176 21.09 1.20 10.40
C ALA A 176 20.04 0.21 10.94
N TRP A 177 18.79 0.31 10.49
CA TRP A 177 17.68 -0.55 10.88
C TRP A 177 17.85 -2.01 10.39
N ARG A 178 18.24 -2.26 9.15
CA ARG A 178 18.56 -3.57 8.53
C ARG A 178 17.47 -4.65 8.58
N HIS A 179 16.25 -4.30 8.90
CA HIS A 179 15.12 -5.21 9.05
C HIS A 179 13.92 -4.69 8.25
N VAL A 180 12.82 -5.45 8.24
CA VAL A 180 11.54 -4.98 7.72
C VAL A 180 11.00 -3.84 8.58
N SER A 181 10.15 -3.00 8.01
CA SER A 181 9.44 -1.95 8.75
C SER A 181 8.16 -2.50 9.39
N PHE A 182 7.69 -1.90 10.49
CA PHE A 182 6.35 -2.18 10.99
C PHE A 182 5.30 -1.71 9.96
N PRO A 183 4.21 -2.44 9.72
CA PRO A 183 3.78 -3.70 10.34
C PRO A 183 4.09 -4.94 9.47
N ALA A 184 5.15 -4.93 8.67
CA ALA A 184 5.52 -6.06 7.82
C ALA A 184 5.98 -7.31 8.61
N ASP A 185 6.06 -7.21 9.94
CA ASP A 185 6.41 -8.26 10.88
C ASP A 185 5.21 -9.14 11.31
N VAL A 186 3.99 -8.80 10.90
CA VAL A 186 2.78 -9.56 11.24
C VAL A 186 2.69 -10.84 10.41
N PRO A 187 2.54 -12.03 11.01
CA PRO A 187 2.59 -13.31 10.30
C PRO A 187 1.52 -13.50 9.20
N GLN A 188 0.34 -12.90 9.38
CA GLN A 188 -0.76 -13.02 8.41
C GLN A 188 -0.66 -12.02 7.25
N VAL A 189 0.26 -11.09 7.33
CA VAL A 189 0.48 -10.07 6.28
C VAL A 189 1.31 -10.67 5.15
N LEU A 190 0.93 -10.40 3.91
CA LEU A 190 1.74 -10.71 2.75
C LEU A 190 2.82 -9.63 2.57
N THR A 191 3.98 -9.83 3.18
CA THR A 191 5.09 -8.90 3.09
C THR A 191 5.82 -9.04 1.76
N VAL A 192 5.91 -7.94 1.00
CA VAL A 192 6.49 -7.93 -0.35
C VAL A 192 7.72 -7.03 -0.42
N ARG A 193 8.68 -7.45 -1.24
CA ARG A 193 9.92 -6.71 -1.51
C ARG A 193 10.27 -6.75 -2.99
N SER A 194 10.96 -5.73 -3.47
CA SER A 194 11.44 -5.67 -4.85
C SER A 194 12.57 -6.67 -5.08
N CYS A 195 12.60 -7.28 -6.27
CA CYS A 195 13.70 -8.08 -6.77
C CYS A 195 13.98 -7.73 -8.25
N ASP A 196 15.13 -8.09 -8.75
CA ASP A 196 15.43 -8.01 -10.19
C ASP A 196 14.80 -9.18 -10.98
N SER A 197 15.01 -9.20 -12.29
CA SER A 197 14.48 -10.25 -13.15
C SER A 197 15.05 -11.65 -12.88
N GLY A 198 16.17 -11.74 -12.17
CA GLY A 198 16.77 -12.98 -11.71
C GLY A 198 16.27 -13.44 -10.34
N GLY A 199 15.36 -12.69 -9.70
CA GLY A 199 14.87 -12.98 -8.36
C GLY A 199 15.82 -12.53 -7.24
N HIS A 200 16.89 -11.78 -7.55
CA HIS A 200 17.80 -11.27 -6.55
C HIS A 200 17.19 -10.01 -5.88
N TYR A 201 17.31 -9.93 -4.58
CA TYR A 201 16.84 -8.78 -3.83
C TYR A 201 17.59 -7.51 -4.24
N ARG A 202 16.85 -6.41 -4.37
CA ARG A 202 17.41 -5.06 -4.50
C ARG A 202 17.30 -4.35 -3.16
N THR A 203 18.36 -3.63 -2.80
CA THR A 203 18.40 -2.79 -1.58
C THR A 203 17.67 -1.47 -1.77
N ARG A 204 17.43 -1.07 -3.03
CA ARG A 204 16.62 0.10 -3.40
C ARG A 204 15.68 -0.25 -4.55
N PRO A 205 14.48 0.31 -4.57
CA PRO A 205 13.54 0.14 -5.68
C PRO A 205 14.02 0.79 -6.97
#